data_9455f8f86a94bcc118c14987af6382bb
#
_entry.id   9455f8f86a94bcc118c14987af6382bb
#
_cell.length_a   1.000
_cell.length_b   1.000
_cell.length_c   1.000
_cell.angle_alpha   90.00
_cell.angle_beta   90.00
_cell.angle_gamma   90.00
#
_symmetry.space_group_name_H-M   'P 1'
#
loop_
_entity.id
_entity.type
_entity.pdbx_description
1 polymer ?
#
loop_
_entity_poly.entity_id
_entity_poly.type
_entity_poly.pdbx_seq_one_letter_code
_entity_poly.pdbx_strand_id
1 'polypeptide(L)'
;MTGSGVSVGLAKPGSDPTTLPTWHSVLTQLQERFASRLGPVAADVELLLGAQPRTSDYLIEAATLIRETVGVGEYRDAVVQLTTAADDARTPLHDLIEDLEPLGIITFNYDLGHENAYRARRGDRHRMHRAIYSDERKLRAVIAEDFRARFLLKAHGCISRPKTIVLDRASYREVMARQLGYRAFAHHVLARFSALIVGFGLNDPDFGDLLQSFEANFGGGVGEHVYIWKRGQREDEEARALVLRRRYGLVCIFVDSFDEVRTVISDARTHMGAQLRNTISATLKRSADVGEFRQLRRRAHIELGRLSAAGAAVAAAALVAAVTDASSPVLVRAEAAYSLGKIRPTPPSVVDFLLDTIDVTMPPPIVTSTLAALLQLDPPVDDQLAIWTRKAAALDSVCREVDRLSSDQEATHSPRARKYLEALIARWRATSS
;
A
#
# COMPACT_ATOMS: atom_id res chain seq x y z
N MET A 1 -4.90 6.25 5.11
CA MET A 1 -4.66 6.49 6.55
C MET A 1 -5.67 5.69 7.34
N THR A 2 -5.29 5.08 8.47
CA THR A 2 -6.17 4.17 9.21
C THR A 2 -6.18 4.47 10.71
N GLY A 3 -7.37 4.38 11.32
CA GLY A 3 -7.61 4.54 12.74
C GLY A 3 -8.15 3.25 13.38
N SER A 4 -8.54 3.33 14.66
CA SER A 4 -8.94 2.18 15.48
C SER A 4 -10.10 1.35 14.92
N GLY A 5 -10.98 1.95 14.12
CA GLY A 5 -12.09 1.24 13.47
C GLY A 5 -11.65 0.13 12.51
N VAL A 6 -10.43 0.19 11.97
CA VAL A 6 -9.88 -0.89 11.12
C VAL A 6 -9.52 -2.12 11.95
N SER A 7 -9.14 -1.92 13.21
CA SER A 7 -8.75 -3.00 14.14
C SER A 7 -9.91 -3.53 15.00
N VAL A 8 -11.12 -3.00 14.85
CA VAL A 8 -12.30 -3.55 15.52
C VAL A 8 -12.50 -4.99 15.09
N GLY A 9 -12.55 -5.90 16.06
CA GLY A 9 -12.68 -7.34 15.82
C GLY A 9 -11.35 -8.10 15.71
N LEU A 10 -10.19 -7.47 15.92
CA LEU A 10 -8.92 -8.18 16.08
C LEU A 10 -9.00 -9.09 17.32
N ALA A 11 -8.73 -10.39 17.13
CA ALA A 11 -8.73 -11.36 18.20
C ALA A 11 -7.57 -11.13 19.18
N LYS A 12 -7.84 -11.25 20.48
CA LYS A 12 -6.80 -11.31 21.52
C LYS A 12 -6.13 -12.69 21.59
N PRO A 13 -4.94 -12.81 22.18
CA PRO A 13 -4.32 -14.10 22.44
C PRO A 13 -5.19 -14.94 23.39
N GLY A 14 -5.31 -16.24 23.11
CA GLY A 14 -6.05 -17.21 23.92
C GLY A 14 -7.25 -17.83 23.23
N SER A 15 -7.93 -18.74 23.93
CA SER A 15 -9.09 -19.49 23.41
C SER A 15 -10.42 -18.74 23.47
N ASP A 16 -10.46 -17.61 24.15
CA ASP A 16 -11.69 -16.80 24.27
C ASP A 16 -11.78 -15.82 23.09
N PRO A 17 -12.92 -15.70 22.39
CA PRO A 17 -13.09 -14.81 21.22
C PRO A 17 -13.19 -13.32 21.59
N THR A 18 -12.47 -12.88 22.62
CA THR A 18 -12.40 -11.46 22.96
C THR A 18 -11.60 -10.68 21.93
N THR A 19 -12.12 -9.52 21.57
CA THR A 19 -11.48 -8.61 20.60
C THR A 19 -10.73 -7.48 21.29
N LEU A 20 -9.84 -6.83 20.53
CA LEU A 20 -9.14 -5.64 21.04
C LEU A 20 -10.16 -4.54 21.42
N PRO A 21 -9.93 -3.86 22.55
CA PRO A 21 -10.79 -2.78 23.01
C PRO A 21 -10.63 -1.52 22.16
N THR A 22 -11.67 -0.70 22.10
CA THR A 22 -11.58 0.69 21.60
C THR A 22 -10.76 1.56 22.56
N TRP A 23 -10.36 2.75 22.13
CA TRP A 23 -9.62 3.69 22.97
C TRP A 23 -10.30 3.94 24.34
N HIS A 24 -11.58 4.29 24.30
CA HIS A 24 -12.36 4.45 25.54
C HIS A 24 -12.33 3.19 26.41
N SER A 25 -12.55 2.04 25.81
CA SER A 25 -12.56 0.76 26.55
C SER A 25 -11.17 0.38 27.11
N VAL A 26 -10.07 0.77 26.47
CA VAL A 26 -8.72 0.64 27.05
C VAL A 26 -8.63 1.44 28.35
N LEU A 27 -9.08 2.69 28.34
CA LEU A 27 -9.00 3.56 29.51
C LEU A 27 -9.90 3.09 30.64
N THR A 28 -11.11 2.60 30.33
CA THR A 28 -12.01 1.99 31.33
C THR A 28 -11.34 0.78 31.98
N GLN A 29 -10.75 -0.12 31.19
CA GLN A 29 -10.04 -1.30 31.74
C GLN A 29 -8.79 -0.89 32.53
N LEU A 30 -8.09 0.18 32.18
CA LEU A 30 -7.00 0.72 32.99
C LEU A 30 -7.49 1.29 34.31
N GLN A 31 -8.62 2.02 34.31
CA GLN A 31 -9.25 2.52 35.52
C GLN A 31 -9.63 1.38 36.46
N GLU A 32 -10.31 0.35 35.96
CA GLU A 32 -10.68 -0.84 36.73
C GLU A 32 -9.45 -1.56 37.28
N ARG A 33 -8.44 -1.79 36.48
CA ARG A 33 -7.18 -2.46 36.85
C ARG A 33 -6.44 -1.75 37.97
N PHE A 34 -6.43 -0.44 37.95
CA PHE A 34 -5.70 0.38 38.89
C PHE A 34 -6.57 1.06 39.96
N ALA A 35 -7.84 0.63 40.11
CA ALA A 35 -8.81 1.26 40.99
C ALA A 35 -8.29 1.52 42.42
N SER A 36 -7.61 0.54 43.02
CA SER A 36 -7.05 0.66 44.37
C SER A 36 -5.92 1.70 44.47
N ARG A 37 -5.21 1.97 43.40
CA ARG A 37 -4.07 2.92 43.36
C ARG A 37 -4.49 4.34 42.99
N LEU A 38 -5.56 4.46 42.22
CA LEU A 38 -6.08 5.75 41.79
C LEU A 38 -6.62 6.57 42.97
N GLY A 39 -7.11 5.90 44.03
CA GLY A 39 -7.60 6.59 45.22
C GLY A 39 -8.59 7.70 44.90
N PRO A 40 -8.37 8.94 45.38
CA PRO A 40 -9.26 10.09 45.09
C PRO A 40 -9.37 10.42 43.59
N VAL A 41 -8.32 10.16 42.80
CA VAL A 41 -8.28 10.47 41.36
C VAL A 41 -9.24 9.55 40.56
N ALA A 42 -9.67 8.42 41.11
CA ALA A 42 -10.59 7.51 40.46
C ALA A 42 -11.91 8.19 40.05
N ALA A 43 -12.45 9.07 40.88
CA ALA A 43 -13.67 9.81 40.60
C ALA A 43 -13.49 10.80 39.43
N ASP A 44 -12.36 11.46 39.35
CA ASP A 44 -12.05 12.39 38.25
C ASP A 44 -11.91 11.62 36.92
N VAL A 45 -11.22 10.47 36.93
CA VAL A 45 -11.09 9.60 35.76
C VAL A 45 -12.46 9.11 35.30
N GLU A 46 -13.33 8.68 36.22
CA GLU A 46 -14.69 8.23 35.91
C GLU A 46 -15.52 9.35 35.30
N LEU A 47 -15.45 10.56 35.84
CA LEU A 47 -16.12 11.74 35.32
C LEU A 47 -15.69 12.04 33.86
N LEU A 48 -14.38 12.02 33.58
CA LEU A 48 -13.83 12.26 32.26
C LEU A 48 -14.26 11.19 31.25
N LEU A 49 -14.24 9.91 31.65
CA LEU A 49 -14.64 8.79 30.79
C LEU A 49 -16.18 8.77 30.56
N GLY A 50 -16.97 9.22 31.54
CA GLY A 50 -18.43 9.32 31.46
C GLY A 50 -18.96 10.56 30.73
N ALA A 51 -18.11 11.56 30.46
CA ALA A 51 -18.50 12.84 29.87
C ALA A 51 -19.21 12.69 28.51
N GLN A 52 -20.23 13.55 28.29
CA GLN A 52 -20.96 13.64 27.01
C GLN A 52 -21.00 15.10 26.52
N PRO A 53 -20.70 15.39 25.26
CA PRO A 53 -20.22 14.46 24.24
C PRO A 53 -18.80 13.98 24.56
N ARG A 54 -18.48 12.75 24.18
CA ARG A 54 -17.13 12.22 24.33
C ARG A 54 -16.18 12.95 23.39
N THR A 55 -15.18 13.60 23.97
CA THR A 55 -14.09 14.23 23.20
C THR A 55 -12.78 13.50 23.44
N SER A 56 -11.85 13.62 22.50
CA SER A 56 -10.49 13.08 22.67
C SER A 56 -9.75 13.76 23.83
N ASP A 57 -10.03 15.04 24.10
CA ASP A 57 -9.40 15.75 25.22
C ASP A 57 -9.71 15.08 26.55
N TYR A 58 -10.96 14.70 26.81
CA TYR A 58 -11.34 13.97 28.03
C TYR A 58 -10.63 12.61 28.13
N LEU A 59 -10.50 11.90 27.03
CA LEU A 59 -9.79 10.61 27.01
C LEU A 59 -8.29 10.81 27.27
N ILE A 60 -7.67 11.83 26.71
CA ILE A 60 -6.27 12.16 26.93
C ILE A 60 -6.01 12.57 28.39
N GLU A 61 -6.91 13.35 28.98
CA GLU A 61 -6.81 13.75 30.38
C GLU A 61 -6.98 12.55 31.31
N ALA A 62 -7.97 11.68 31.08
CA ALA A 62 -8.13 10.44 31.85
C ALA A 62 -6.89 9.56 31.77
N ALA A 63 -6.33 9.40 30.57
CA ALA A 63 -5.08 8.67 30.34
C ALA A 63 -3.90 9.29 31.10
N THR A 64 -3.83 10.63 31.16
CA THR A 64 -2.79 11.38 31.85
C THR A 64 -2.88 11.18 33.35
N LEU A 65 -4.08 11.31 33.93
CA LEU A 65 -4.30 11.10 35.37
C LEU A 65 -3.94 9.67 35.79
N ILE A 66 -4.36 8.67 35.01
CA ILE A 66 -4.01 7.26 35.29
C ILE A 66 -2.48 7.09 35.24
N ARG A 67 -1.83 7.57 34.19
CA ARG A 67 -0.38 7.44 34.00
C ARG A 67 0.43 8.12 35.11
N GLU A 68 0.04 9.32 35.53
CA GLU A 68 0.73 10.09 36.58
C GLU A 68 0.57 9.42 37.94
N THR A 69 -0.57 8.81 38.20
CA THR A 69 -0.84 8.13 39.48
C THR A 69 -0.15 6.77 39.57
N VAL A 70 -0.18 5.95 38.50
CA VAL A 70 0.36 4.58 38.56
C VAL A 70 1.84 4.49 38.11
N GLY A 71 2.35 5.53 37.47
CA GLY A 71 3.70 5.57 36.91
C GLY A 71 3.82 5.03 35.49
N VAL A 72 4.76 5.60 34.74
CA VAL A 72 4.91 5.42 33.28
C VAL A 72 5.14 3.97 32.87
N GLY A 73 5.91 3.20 33.67
CA GLY A 73 6.24 1.79 33.35
C GLY A 73 5.00 0.92 33.35
N GLU A 74 4.33 0.80 34.49
CA GLU A 74 3.15 -0.04 34.65
C GLU A 74 1.98 0.38 33.76
N TYR A 75 1.80 1.69 33.58
CA TYR A 75 0.80 2.21 32.66
C TYR A 75 1.05 1.68 31.23
N ARG A 76 2.28 1.78 30.73
CA ARG A 76 2.64 1.29 29.38
C ARG A 76 2.49 -0.22 29.25
N ASP A 77 2.95 -0.97 30.24
CA ASP A 77 2.81 -2.43 30.25
C ASP A 77 1.35 -2.86 30.20
N ALA A 78 0.49 -2.18 30.96
CA ALA A 78 -0.95 -2.43 30.95
C ALA A 78 -1.56 -2.09 29.58
N VAL A 79 -1.21 -0.95 28.96
CA VAL A 79 -1.67 -0.60 27.61
C VAL A 79 -1.25 -1.65 26.59
N VAL A 80 0.01 -2.09 26.61
CA VAL A 80 0.50 -3.15 25.72
C VAL A 80 -0.30 -4.42 25.91
N GLN A 81 -0.50 -4.88 27.13
CA GLN A 81 -1.28 -6.09 27.42
C GLN A 81 -2.72 -6.00 26.91
N LEU A 82 -3.36 -4.83 27.05
CA LEU A 82 -4.73 -4.60 26.58
C LEU A 82 -4.85 -4.52 25.06
N THR A 83 -3.80 -4.08 24.37
CA THR A 83 -3.80 -3.81 22.93
C THR A 83 -3.00 -4.83 22.12
N THR A 84 -2.45 -5.86 22.73
CA THR A 84 -1.80 -6.97 22.03
C THR A 84 -2.84 -7.89 21.43
N ALA A 85 -2.78 -8.06 20.12
CA ALA A 85 -3.58 -9.05 19.39
C ALA A 85 -2.89 -10.42 19.37
N ALA A 86 -3.66 -11.46 19.03
CA ALA A 86 -3.09 -12.78 18.73
C ALA A 86 -2.07 -12.70 17.57
N ASP A 87 -1.15 -13.67 17.54
CA ASP A 87 -0.21 -13.80 16.44
C ASP A 87 -0.96 -13.92 15.11
N ASP A 88 -0.44 -13.23 14.08
CA ASP A 88 -1.03 -13.18 12.74
C ASP A 88 -2.48 -12.65 12.67
N ALA A 89 -3.04 -12.12 13.77
CA ALA A 89 -4.38 -11.55 13.80
C ALA A 89 -4.47 -10.35 12.84
N ARG A 90 -5.52 -10.36 12.04
CA ARG A 90 -5.91 -9.27 11.13
C ARG A 90 -7.41 -9.31 10.90
N THR A 91 -8.01 -8.18 10.60
CA THR A 91 -9.44 -8.11 10.25
C THR A 91 -9.62 -8.23 8.73
N PRO A 92 -10.81 -8.58 8.25
CA PRO A 92 -11.13 -8.50 6.82
C PRO A 92 -10.88 -7.10 6.22
N LEU A 93 -10.99 -6.04 7.03
CA LEU A 93 -10.74 -4.68 6.57
C LEU A 93 -9.24 -4.41 6.36
N HIS A 94 -8.36 -4.97 7.18
CA HIS A 94 -6.91 -4.96 6.91
C HIS A 94 -6.59 -5.63 5.58
N ASP A 95 -7.19 -6.79 5.32
CA ASP A 95 -7.01 -7.54 4.08
C ASP A 95 -7.51 -6.76 2.86
N LEU A 96 -8.68 -6.13 2.94
CA LEU A 96 -9.24 -5.29 1.86
C LEU A 96 -8.39 -4.04 1.58
N ILE A 97 -7.89 -3.37 2.63
CA ILE A 97 -6.99 -2.22 2.48
C ILE A 97 -5.69 -2.68 1.79
N GLU A 98 -5.19 -3.86 2.15
CA GLU A 98 -4.01 -4.43 1.53
C GLU A 98 -4.25 -4.80 0.06
N ASP A 99 -5.46 -5.26 -0.27
CA ASP A 99 -5.90 -5.56 -1.64
C ASP A 99 -6.05 -4.31 -2.54
N LEU A 100 -6.24 -3.12 -1.97
CA LEU A 100 -6.17 -1.85 -2.73
C LEU A 100 -4.75 -1.49 -3.16
N GLU A 101 -3.73 -2.14 -2.61
CA GLU A 101 -2.31 -1.89 -2.86
C GLU A 101 -1.88 -0.44 -2.64
N PRO A 102 -2.21 0.18 -1.50
CA PRO A 102 -1.78 1.54 -1.26
C PRO A 102 -0.26 1.62 -1.34
N LEU A 103 0.25 2.72 -1.86
CA LEU A 103 1.67 3.03 -1.89
C LEU A 103 2.29 3.00 -0.50
N GLY A 104 1.51 3.42 0.48
CA GLY A 104 1.88 3.35 1.88
C GLY A 104 0.66 3.49 2.78
N ILE A 105 0.84 3.12 4.04
CA ILE A 105 -0.16 3.23 5.08
C ILE A 105 0.40 4.12 6.20
N ILE A 106 -0.37 5.11 6.63
CA ILE A 106 -0.17 5.83 7.88
C ILE A 106 -1.27 5.36 8.83
N THR A 107 -0.90 4.68 9.91
CA THR A 107 -1.84 4.18 10.90
C THR A 107 -1.60 4.80 12.27
N PHE A 108 -2.69 5.08 12.97
CA PHE A 108 -2.67 5.54 14.36
C PHE A 108 -2.85 4.39 15.35
N ASN A 109 -2.97 3.15 14.83
CA ASN A 109 -3.13 1.95 15.65
C ASN A 109 -1.79 1.39 16.11
N TYR A 110 -1.77 0.82 17.31
CA TYR A 110 -0.57 0.22 17.91
C TYR A 110 -0.33 -1.22 17.48
N ASP A 111 -1.42 -1.96 17.12
CA ASP A 111 -1.41 -3.37 16.77
C ASP A 111 -0.61 -3.68 15.51
N LEU A 112 -0.46 -4.96 15.19
CA LEU A 112 0.29 -5.46 14.03
C LEU A 112 -0.62 -5.91 12.87
N GLY A 113 -1.90 -5.53 12.86
CA GLY A 113 -2.87 -5.97 11.87
C GLY A 113 -2.46 -5.69 10.42
N HIS A 114 -1.91 -4.51 10.15
CA HIS A 114 -1.41 -4.15 8.80
C HIS A 114 -0.16 -4.94 8.41
N GLU A 115 0.77 -5.16 9.35
CA GLU A 115 1.95 -6.00 9.12
C GLU A 115 1.56 -7.43 8.80
N ASN A 116 0.57 -7.97 9.52
CA ASN A 116 0.07 -9.34 9.34
C ASN A 116 -0.67 -9.47 7.99
N ALA A 117 -1.52 -8.52 7.63
CA ALA A 117 -2.18 -8.50 6.33
C ALA A 117 -1.17 -8.43 5.17
N TYR A 118 -0.16 -7.56 5.29
CA TYR A 118 0.91 -7.47 4.31
C TYR A 118 1.68 -8.79 4.16
N ARG A 119 2.08 -9.41 5.28
CA ARG A 119 2.79 -10.70 5.28
C ARG A 119 1.94 -11.80 4.64
N ALA A 120 0.67 -11.88 4.97
CA ALA A 120 -0.25 -12.87 4.43
C ALA A 120 -0.44 -12.75 2.91
N ARG A 121 -0.40 -11.52 2.36
CA ARG A 121 -0.59 -11.26 0.93
C ARG A 121 0.69 -11.36 0.11
N ARG A 122 1.83 -10.97 0.68
CA ARG A 122 3.09 -10.77 -0.04
C ARG A 122 4.18 -11.77 0.35
N GLY A 123 4.00 -12.48 1.45
CA GLY A 123 5.04 -13.31 2.05
C GLY A 123 6.21 -12.49 2.64
N ASP A 124 7.15 -13.18 3.29
CA ASP A 124 8.26 -12.54 4.00
C ASP A 124 9.35 -11.97 3.07
N ARG A 125 9.34 -12.33 1.81
CA ARG A 125 10.36 -11.91 0.82
C ARG A 125 10.22 -10.44 0.38
N HIS A 126 9.04 -9.87 0.52
CA HIS A 126 8.79 -8.48 0.11
C HIS A 126 9.10 -7.55 1.29
N ARG A 127 9.90 -6.52 1.01
CA ARG A 127 10.26 -5.52 2.03
C ARG A 127 9.28 -4.37 2.02
N MET A 128 8.69 -4.11 3.19
CA MET A 128 7.96 -2.89 3.49
C MET A 128 8.79 -2.03 4.46
N HIS A 129 8.96 -0.75 4.17
CA HIS A 129 9.58 0.17 5.13
C HIS A 129 8.65 0.41 6.31
N ARG A 130 8.96 -0.18 7.45
CA ARG A 130 8.22 0.04 8.69
C ARG A 130 8.90 1.12 9.52
N ALA A 131 8.17 2.18 9.82
CA ALA A 131 8.62 3.28 10.63
C ALA A 131 7.57 3.62 11.70
N ILE A 132 8.03 4.17 12.81
CA ILE A 132 7.19 4.92 13.75
C ILE A 132 7.52 6.41 13.60
N TYR A 133 6.70 7.27 14.17
CA TYR A 133 6.85 8.74 14.08
C TYR A 133 8.28 9.25 14.40
N SER A 134 9.03 8.59 15.29
CA SER A 134 10.40 8.99 15.68
C SER A 134 11.51 8.39 14.83
N ASP A 135 11.21 7.55 13.84
CA ASP A 135 12.20 6.90 12.96
C ASP A 135 12.60 7.81 11.78
N GLU A 136 13.04 9.06 12.02
CA GLU A 136 13.34 10.06 10.99
C GLU A 136 14.19 9.53 9.83
N ARG A 137 15.23 8.73 10.13
CA ARG A 137 16.11 8.18 9.11
C ARG A 137 15.35 7.28 8.13
N LYS A 138 14.39 6.49 8.63
CA LYS A 138 13.55 5.63 7.77
C LYS A 138 12.56 6.46 6.94
N LEU A 139 11.96 7.49 7.54
CA LEU A 139 11.05 8.39 6.83
C LEU A 139 11.79 9.13 5.70
N ARG A 140 13.01 9.62 5.96
CA ARG A 140 13.86 10.23 4.91
C ARG A 140 14.21 9.25 3.81
N ALA A 141 14.49 7.97 4.13
CA ALA A 141 14.80 6.96 3.12
C ALA A 141 13.61 6.72 2.18
N VAL A 142 12.37 6.65 2.69
CA VAL A 142 11.16 6.51 1.86
C VAL A 142 11.02 7.69 0.88
N ILE A 143 11.28 8.92 1.33
CA ILE A 143 11.24 10.11 0.45
C ILE A 143 12.37 10.05 -0.58
N ALA A 144 13.60 9.74 -0.15
CA ALA A 144 14.77 9.69 -1.04
C ALA A 144 14.63 8.61 -2.13
N GLU A 145 13.95 7.52 -1.83
CA GLU A 145 13.59 6.47 -2.79
C GLU A 145 12.38 6.83 -3.66
N ASP A 146 11.87 8.04 -3.56
CA ASP A 146 10.70 8.52 -4.32
C ASP A 146 9.47 7.59 -4.14
N PHE A 147 9.26 7.08 -2.93
CA PHE A 147 8.18 6.16 -2.58
C PHE A 147 8.13 4.89 -3.46
N ARG A 148 9.26 4.45 -3.98
CA ARG A 148 9.33 3.23 -4.82
C ARG A 148 9.03 1.97 -4.02
N ALA A 149 9.45 1.93 -2.76
CA ALA A 149 9.14 0.86 -1.84
C ALA A 149 7.90 1.23 -1.00
N ARG A 150 7.09 0.22 -0.71
CA ARG A 150 5.94 0.37 0.15
C ARG A 150 6.35 0.73 1.57
N PHE A 151 5.57 1.57 2.23
CA PHE A 151 5.82 1.96 3.62
C PHE A 151 4.61 1.75 4.52
N LEU A 152 4.88 1.50 5.80
CA LEU A 152 3.93 1.55 6.90
C LEU A 152 4.50 2.49 7.97
N LEU A 153 3.80 3.60 8.21
CA LEU A 153 4.13 4.55 9.28
C LEU A 153 3.12 4.41 10.41
N LYS A 154 3.60 4.13 11.61
CA LYS A 154 2.80 4.11 12.84
C LYS A 154 2.93 5.45 13.56
N ALA A 155 1.93 6.30 13.36
CA ALA A 155 1.91 7.68 13.87
C ALA A 155 1.84 7.75 15.39
N HIS A 156 1.17 6.80 16.04
CA HIS A 156 1.05 6.73 17.49
C HIS A 156 1.88 5.62 18.14
N GLY A 157 2.94 5.15 17.44
CA GLY A 157 3.83 4.13 17.96
C GLY A 157 3.34 2.71 17.73
N CYS A 158 3.98 1.75 18.39
CA CYS A 158 3.76 0.32 18.15
C CYS A 158 3.88 -0.47 19.44
N ILE A 159 3.03 -1.51 19.60
CA ILE A 159 3.10 -2.44 20.75
C ILE A 159 4.46 -3.12 20.86
N SER A 160 5.16 -3.35 19.73
CA SER A 160 6.53 -3.89 19.76
C SER A 160 7.58 -2.92 20.29
N ARG A 161 7.24 -1.65 20.49
CA ARG A 161 8.06 -0.59 21.07
C ARG A 161 7.26 0.21 22.09
N PRO A 162 6.97 -0.32 23.28
CA PRO A 162 6.03 0.27 24.25
C PRO A 162 6.33 1.74 24.62
N LYS A 163 7.60 2.13 24.59
CA LYS A 163 8.01 3.53 24.87
C LYS A 163 7.51 4.55 23.85
N THR A 164 7.00 4.09 22.71
CA THR A 164 6.55 4.94 21.61
C THR A 164 5.03 5.12 21.55
N ILE A 165 4.28 4.46 22.42
CA ILE A 165 2.81 4.53 22.46
C ILE A 165 2.37 5.95 22.84
N VAL A 166 1.48 6.52 22.01
CA VAL A 166 0.90 7.85 22.18
C VAL A 166 -0.55 7.69 22.65
N LEU A 167 -0.80 8.01 23.94
CA LEU A 167 -2.12 7.84 24.52
C LEU A 167 -2.45 8.94 25.56
N ASP A 168 -1.46 9.54 26.18
CA ASP A 168 -1.56 10.59 27.21
C ASP A 168 -1.04 11.92 26.70
N ARG A 169 -1.36 13.03 27.42
CA ARG A 169 -1.01 14.39 27.00
C ARG A 169 0.50 14.61 26.78
N ALA A 170 1.35 13.98 27.55
CA ALA A 170 2.79 14.13 27.39
C ALA A 170 3.30 13.49 26.09
N SER A 171 2.77 12.31 25.75
CA SER A 171 3.10 11.61 24.51
C SER A 171 2.52 12.31 23.27
N TYR A 172 1.30 12.85 23.34
CA TYR A 172 0.74 13.70 22.26
C TYR A 172 1.60 14.96 22.04
N ARG A 173 1.99 15.65 23.11
CA ARG A 173 2.86 16.83 23.02
C ARG A 173 4.20 16.48 22.38
N GLU A 174 4.77 15.34 22.71
CA GLU A 174 6.02 14.87 22.10
C GLU A 174 5.88 14.73 20.59
N VAL A 175 4.84 14.05 20.10
CA VAL A 175 4.62 13.84 18.66
C VAL A 175 4.31 15.15 17.96
N MET A 176 3.38 15.94 18.48
CA MET A 176 2.89 17.16 17.83
C MET A 176 3.94 18.27 17.78
N ALA A 177 4.72 18.46 18.88
CA ALA A 177 5.61 19.60 18.99
C ALA A 177 7.08 19.27 18.65
N ARG A 178 7.53 18.02 18.82
CA ARG A 178 8.95 17.67 18.73
C ARG A 178 9.30 16.79 17.54
N GLN A 179 8.33 16.08 16.94
CA GLN A 179 8.60 15.16 15.84
C GLN A 179 8.40 15.83 14.47
N LEU A 180 9.22 16.83 14.19
CA LEU A 180 9.14 17.62 12.95
C LEU A 180 9.33 16.77 11.69
N GLY A 181 10.19 15.74 11.76
CA GLY A 181 10.42 14.82 10.64
C GLY A 181 9.18 14.01 10.27
N TYR A 182 8.40 13.55 11.26
CA TYR A 182 7.11 12.89 11.03
C TYR A 182 6.09 13.84 10.37
N ARG A 183 5.95 15.05 10.89
CA ARG A 183 5.01 16.05 10.36
C ARG A 183 5.35 16.43 8.92
N ALA A 184 6.63 16.71 8.64
CA ALA A 184 7.10 17.00 7.28
C ALA A 184 6.83 15.83 6.32
N PHE A 185 7.05 14.58 6.76
CA PHE A 185 6.74 13.40 5.99
C PHE A 185 5.23 13.28 5.69
N ALA A 186 4.39 13.42 6.71
CA ALA A 186 2.93 13.32 6.57
C ALA A 186 2.38 14.41 5.64
N HIS A 187 2.86 15.66 5.77
CA HIS A 187 2.52 16.76 4.85
C HIS A 187 2.96 16.45 3.41
N HIS A 188 4.17 15.92 3.22
CA HIS A 188 4.64 15.55 1.90
C HIS A 188 3.77 14.45 1.26
N VAL A 189 3.36 13.46 2.05
CA VAL A 189 2.44 12.40 1.59
C VAL A 189 1.09 12.98 1.18
N LEU A 190 0.48 13.83 2.04
CA LEU A 190 -0.82 14.45 1.76
C LEU A 190 -0.77 15.41 0.56
N ALA A 191 0.32 16.17 0.40
CA ALA A 191 0.47 17.08 -0.75
C ALA A 191 0.66 16.34 -2.08
N ARG A 192 1.19 15.13 -2.05
CA ARG A 192 1.58 14.40 -3.27
C ARG A 192 0.58 13.33 -3.69
N PHE A 193 -0.15 12.75 -2.75
CA PHE A 193 -1.00 11.58 -2.99
C PHE A 193 -2.40 11.81 -2.45
N SER A 194 -3.40 11.21 -3.12
CA SER A 194 -4.73 11.09 -2.56
C SER A 194 -4.73 10.08 -1.41
N ALA A 195 -5.29 10.47 -0.28
CA ALA A 195 -5.40 9.63 0.90
C ALA A 195 -6.81 9.05 1.01
N LEU A 196 -6.90 7.73 1.23
CA LEU A 196 -8.11 7.10 1.74
C LEU A 196 -8.01 7.01 3.27
N ILE A 197 -8.97 7.61 3.97
CA ILE A 197 -9.02 7.68 5.43
C ILE A 197 -10.13 6.76 5.91
N VAL A 198 -9.80 5.77 6.73
CA VAL A 198 -10.72 4.72 7.18
C VAL A 198 -10.56 4.42 8.66
N GLY A 199 -11.66 4.21 9.36
CA GLY A 199 -11.65 3.78 10.76
C GLY A 199 -11.27 4.88 11.75
N PHE A 200 -11.32 6.12 11.34
CA PHE A 200 -11.14 7.28 12.21
C PHE A 200 -12.47 7.81 12.73
N GLY A 201 -12.45 8.33 13.95
CA GLY A 201 -13.48 9.24 14.41
C GLY A 201 -12.89 10.65 14.45
N LEU A 202 -12.64 11.35 13.43
CA LEU A 202 -12.11 12.73 13.24
C LEU A 202 -11.82 13.61 14.51
N ASN A 203 -11.78 12.98 15.66
CA ASN A 203 -11.57 13.63 16.97
C ASN A 203 -10.13 13.40 17.50
N ASP A 204 -9.25 12.76 16.73
CA ASP A 204 -7.85 12.61 17.13
C ASP A 204 -7.13 13.94 16.98
N PRO A 205 -6.51 14.48 18.06
CA PRO A 205 -5.88 15.80 18.03
C PRO A 205 -4.69 15.88 17.10
N ASP A 206 -3.87 14.81 17.00
CA ASP A 206 -2.71 14.78 16.10
C ASP A 206 -3.16 14.84 14.65
N PHE A 207 -4.21 14.08 14.29
CA PHE A 207 -4.78 14.12 12.96
C PHE A 207 -5.41 15.49 12.64
N GLY A 208 -6.15 16.06 13.60
CA GLY A 208 -6.72 17.41 13.48
C GLY A 208 -5.64 18.49 13.29
N ASP A 209 -4.57 18.45 14.07
CA ASP A 209 -3.45 19.38 13.97
C ASP A 209 -2.66 19.16 12.65
N LEU A 210 -2.50 17.93 12.21
CA LEU A 210 -1.90 17.62 10.91
C LEU A 210 -2.68 18.26 9.76
N LEU A 211 -4.03 18.16 9.75
CA LEU A 211 -4.88 18.78 8.74
C LEU A 211 -4.83 20.30 8.81
N GLN A 212 -4.90 20.90 10.01
CA GLN A 212 -4.82 22.35 10.19
C GLN A 212 -3.47 22.92 9.74
N SER A 213 -2.38 22.27 10.11
CA SER A 213 -1.06 22.70 9.70
C SER A 213 -0.82 22.49 8.20
N PHE A 214 -1.45 21.47 7.60
CA PHE A 214 -1.43 21.25 6.16
C PHE A 214 -2.17 22.38 5.43
N GLU A 215 -3.37 22.74 5.89
CA GLU A 215 -4.14 23.89 5.36
C GLU A 215 -3.33 25.19 5.46
N ALA A 216 -2.73 25.46 6.62
CA ALA A 216 -1.94 26.66 6.85
C ALA A 216 -0.70 26.76 5.92
N ASN A 217 -0.07 25.65 5.60
CA ASN A 217 1.13 25.60 4.77
C ASN A 217 0.84 25.62 3.26
N PHE A 218 -0.28 25.06 2.83
CA PHE A 218 -0.60 24.84 1.41
C PHE A 218 -1.86 25.60 0.93
N GLY A 219 -2.53 26.33 1.80
CA GLY A 219 -3.71 27.14 1.44
C GLY A 219 -5.00 26.36 1.24
N GLY A 220 -5.07 25.13 1.73
CA GLY A 220 -6.23 24.25 1.59
C GLY A 220 -6.36 23.58 0.22
N GLY A 221 -7.08 22.47 0.16
CA GLY A 221 -7.56 21.88 -1.11
C GLY A 221 -6.51 21.31 -2.05
N VAL A 222 -5.31 21.04 -1.59
CA VAL A 222 -4.26 20.37 -2.40
C VAL A 222 -4.58 18.88 -2.48
N GLY A 223 -5.27 18.47 -3.53
CA GLY A 223 -5.69 17.10 -3.79
C GLY A 223 -7.06 16.75 -3.18
N GLU A 224 -7.70 15.72 -3.73
CA GLU A 224 -8.90 15.15 -3.15
C GLU A 224 -8.51 13.96 -2.29
N HIS A 225 -8.81 14.02 -0.98
CA HIS A 225 -8.69 12.91 -0.06
C HIS A 225 -10.09 12.35 0.20
N VAL A 226 -10.22 11.05 0.38
CA VAL A 226 -11.49 10.38 0.64
C VAL A 226 -11.53 9.93 2.09
N TYR A 227 -12.57 10.29 2.80
CA TYR A 227 -12.85 9.87 4.16
C TYR A 227 -14.11 9.02 4.22
N ILE A 228 -13.98 7.74 4.58
CA ILE A 228 -15.14 6.88 4.85
C ILE A 228 -15.58 7.13 6.29
N TRP A 229 -16.73 7.78 6.44
CA TRP A 229 -17.25 8.21 7.71
C TRP A 229 -18.46 7.35 8.11
N LYS A 230 -18.27 6.55 9.15
CA LYS A 230 -19.42 5.87 9.76
C LYS A 230 -20.28 6.90 10.48
N ARG A 231 -21.55 7.00 10.09
CA ARG A 231 -22.53 7.89 10.72
C ARG A 231 -22.63 7.60 12.21
N GLY A 232 -22.68 8.64 13.00
CA GLY A 232 -23.02 8.62 14.41
C GLY A 232 -24.48 9.06 14.63
N GLN A 233 -24.76 9.58 15.81
CA GLN A 233 -26.07 10.11 16.16
C GLN A 233 -26.08 11.66 16.15
N ARG A 234 -25.13 12.29 15.45
CA ARG A 234 -24.99 13.76 15.44
C ARG A 234 -25.73 14.35 14.24
N GLU A 235 -26.53 15.37 14.49
CA GLU A 235 -27.28 16.09 13.46
C GLU A 235 -26.38 16.99 12.58
N ASP A 236 -25.14 17.30 13.02
CA ASP A 236 -24.22 18.22 12.35
C ASP A 236 -23.22 17.55 11.39
N GLU A 237 -23.32 16.25 11.14
CA GLU A 237 -22.31 15.49 10.38
C GLU A 237 -22.15 15.98 8.94
N GLU A 238 -23.25 16.31 8.26
CA GLU A 238 -23.21 16.81 6.88
C GLU A 238 -22.61 18.22 6.79
N ALA A 239 -22.94 19.09 7.76
CA ALA A 239 -22.34 20.42 7.83
C ALA A 239 -20.82 20.32 8.08
N ARG A 240 -20.39 19.41 8.96
CA ARG A 240 -18.97 19.14 9.21
C ARG A 240 -18.28 18.57 7.96
N ALA A 241 -18.92 17.67 7.22
CA ALA A 241 -18.38 17.13 5.97
C ALA A 241 -18.16 18.24 4.94
N LEU A 242 -19.08 19.20 4.84
CA LEU A 242 -18.93 20.37 3.98
C LEU A 242 -17.72 21.23 4.37
N VAL A 243 -17.51 21.46 5.67
CA VAL A 243 -16.34 22.18 6.19
C VAL A 243 -15.05 21.41 5.85
N LEU A 244 -15.01 20.10 6.10
CA LEU A 244 -13.86 19.25 5.81
C LEU A 244 -13.50 19.28 4.32
N ARG A 245 -14.50 19.23 3.45
CA ARG A 245 -14.30 19.33 2.01
C ARG A 245 -13.72 20.70 1.60
N ARG A 246 -14.29 21.78 2.12
CA ARG A 246 -13.88 23.15 1.76
C ARG A 246 -12.48 23.51 2.29
N ARG A 247 -12.17 23.10 3.52
CA ARG A 247 -10.91 23.46 4.17
C ARG A 247 -9.77 22.51 3.82
N TYR A 248 -10.03 21.22 3.80
CA TYR A 248 -8.98 20.20 3.73
C TYR A 248 -9.05 19.31 2.48
N GLY A 249 -10.00 19.54 1.57
CA GLY A 249 -10.17 18.69 0.40
C GLY A 249 -10.65 17.26 0.73
N LEU A 250 -11.27 17.04 1.91
CA LEU A 250 -11.78 15.74 2.34
C LEU A 250 -13.19 15.50 1.79
N VAL A 251 -13.31 14.59 0.85
CA VAL A 251 -14.60 14.09 0.35
C VAL A 251 -15.11 13.00 1.29
N CYS A 252 -16.20 13.25 2.00
CA CYS A 252 -16.77 12.31 2.94
C CYS A 252 -17.75 11.36 2.24
N ILE A 253 -17.53 10.05 2.42
CA ILE A 253 -18.48 8.99 2.04
C ILE A 253 -19.09 8.48 3.35
N PHE A 254 -20.40 8.72 3.52
CA PHE A 254 -21.10 8.26 4.70
C PHE A 254 -21.53 6.80 4.57
N VAL A 255 -21.36 6.07 5.65
CA VAL A 255 -21.80 4.68 5.82
C VAL A 255 -22.48 4.50 7.17
N ASP A 256 -23.43 3.58 7.26
CA ASP A 256 -24.17 3.34 8.50
C ASP A 256 -23.57 2.18 9.34
N SER A 257 -22.77 1.32 8.70
CA SER A 257 -22.17 0.15 9.35
C SER A 257 -20.71 -0.09 8.94
N PHE A 258 -19.99 -0.90 9.73
CA PHE A 258 -18.66 -1.36 9.34
C PHE A 258 -18.68 -2.33 8.14
N ASP A 259 -19.80 -3.00 7.90
CA ASP A 259 -19.96 -3.87 6.73
C ASP A 259 -20.06 -3.04 5.44
N GLU A 260 -20.74 -1.89 5.50
CA GLU A 260 -20.75 -0.94 4.38
C GLU A 260 -19.37 -0.36 4.08
N VAL A 261 -18.53 -0.11 5.09
CA VAL A 261 -17.12 0.26 4.87
C VAL A 261 -16.43 -0.77 4.00
N ARG A 262 -16.65 -2.07 4.30
CA ARG A 262 -16.07 -3.16 3.53
C ARG A 262 -16.59 -3.18 2.09
N THR A 263 -17.87 -2.96 1.91
CA THR A 263 -18.51 -2.88 0.58
C THR A 263 -17.91 -1.74 -0.23
N VAL A 264 -17.84 -0.52 0.31
CA VAL A 264 -17.26 0.65 -0.37
C VAL A 264 -15.81 0.39 -0.82
N ILE A 265 -15.00 -0.23 0.03
CA ILE A 265 -13.60 -0.52 -0.31
C ILE A 265 -13.52 -1.64 -1.37
N SER A 266 -14.37 -2.66 -1.29
CA SER A 266 -14.44 -3.73 -2.29
C SER A 266 -14.85 -3.21 -3.66
N ASP A 267 -15.84 -2.32 -3.70
CA ASP A 267 -16.30 -1.67 -4.94
C ASP A 267 -15.22 -0.77 -5.53
N ALA A 268 -14.54 0.01 -4.69
CA ALA A 268 -13.39 0.82 -5.12
C ALA A 268 -12.30 -0.04 -5.75
N ARG A 269 -11.97 -1.19 -5.15
CA ARG A 269 -11.01 -2.15 -5.71
C ARG A 269 -11.43 -2.66 -7.07
N THR A 270 -12.69 -3.03 -7.24
CA THR A 270 -13.24 -3.50 -8.52
C THR A 270 -13.15 -2.43 -9.60
N HIS A 271 -13.49 -1.19 -9.23
CA HIS A 271 -13.41 -0.05 -10.13
C HIS A 271 -11.97 0.31 -10.52
N MET A 272 -11.03 0.27 -9.58
CA MET A 272 -9.60 0.47 -9.85
C MET A 272 -9.06 -0.57 -10.83
N GLY A 273 -9.47 -1.83 -10.71
CA GLY A 273 -9.11 -2.87 -11.67
C GLY A 273 -9.62 -2.58 -13.08
N ALA A 274 -10.83 -2.04 -13.22
CA ALA A 274 -11.37 -1.63 -14.51
C ALA A 274 -10.64 -0.41 -15.10
N GLN A 275 -10.35 0.60 -14.28
CA GLN A 275 -9.55 1.77 -14.69
C GLN A 275 -8.14 1.38 -15.11
N LEU A 276 -7.48 0.48 -14.38
CA LEU A 276 -6.15 -0.01 -14.74
C LEU A 276 -6.15 -0.67 -16.12
N ARG A 277 -7.13 -1.51 -16.43
CA ARG A 277 -7.31 -2.09 -17.77
C ARG A 277 -7.44 -1.02 -18.84
N ASN A 278 -8.29 -0.03 -18.59
CA ASN A 278 -8.52 1.07 -19.55
C ASN A 278 -7.25 1.91 -19.74
N THR A 279 -6.50 2.19 -18.67
CA THR A 279 -5.24 2.93 -18.71
C THR A 279 -4.17 2.15 -19.47
N ILE A 280 -4.01 0.85 -19.21
CA ILE A 280 -3.09 -0.02 -19.96
C ILE A 280 -3.47 -0.03 -21.44
N SER A 281 -4.73 -0.25 -21.77
CA SER A 281 -5.22 -0.25 -23.16
C SER A 281 -5.00 1.10 -23.85
N ALA A 282 -5.29 2.22 -23.16
CA ALA A 282 -5.07 3.55 -23.71
C ALA A 282 -3.58 3.86 -23.88
N THR A 283 -2.72 3.45 -22.94
CA THR A 283 -1.26 3.62 -23.02
C THR A 283 -0.69 2.82 -24.20
N LEU A 284 -1.12 1.57 -24.35
CA LEU A 284 -0.71 0.73 -25.47
C LEU A 284 -1.15 1.30 -26.83
N LYS A 285 -2.37 1.86 -26.92
CA LYS A 285 -2.87 2.52 -28.13
C LYS A 285 -2.15 3.81 -28.48
N ARG A 286 -1.74 4.60 -27.48
CA ARG A 286 -0.97 5.85 -27.63
C ARG A 286 0.52 5.62 -27.90
N SER A 287 1.00 4.41 -27.74
CA SER A 287 2.42 4.07 -27.92
C SER A 287 2.94 4.21 -29.36
N ALA A 288 2.07 4.56 -30.29
CA ALA A 288 2.46 4.93 -31.66
C ALA A 288 3.14 6.33 -31.76
N ASP A 289 3.09 7.15 -30.71
CA ASP A 289 3.64 8.52 -30.72
C ASP A 289 4.89 8.60 -29.79
N VAL A 290 6.06 8.85 -30.38
CA VAL A 290 7.39 8.49 -29.82
C VAL A 290 7.89 9.39 -28.67
N GLY A 291 7.40 10.62 -28.53
CA GLY A 291 7.96 11.62 -27.61
C GLY A 291 7.48 11.53 -26.16
N GLU A 292 6.18 11.47 -25.91
CA GLU A 292 5.57 11.31 -24.58
C GLU A 292 5.69 9.88 -24.03
N PHE A 293 5.95 8.96 -24.92
CA PHE A 293 5.95 7.52 -24.71
C PHE A 293 6.94 7.04 -23.63
N ARG A 294 8.15 7.61 -23.56
CA ARG A 294 9.16 7.11 -22.60
C ARG A 294 8.79 7.32 -21.14
N GLN A 295 8.13 8.43 -20.82
CA GLN A 295 7.71 8.70 -19.44
C GLN A 295 6.47 7.90 -19.05
N LEU A 296 5.48 7.78 -19.94
CA LEU A 296 4.29 6.97 -19.75
C LEU A 296 4.64 5.48 -19.62
N ARG A 297 5.53 4.99 -20.48
CA ARG A 297 6.05 3.62 -20.42
C ARG A 297 6.74 3.33 -19.08
N ARG A 298 7.60 4.23 -18.63
CA ARG A 298 8.29 4.06 -17.34
C ARG A 298 7.31 4.01 -16.16
N ARG A 299 6.28 4.86 -16.16
CA ARG A 299 5.22 4.83 -15.14
C ARG A 299 4.43 3.53 -15.19
N ALA A 300 3.97 3.13 -16.37
CA ALA A 300 3.23 1.88 -16.53
C ALA A 300 4.04 0.66 -16.03
N HIS A 301 5.32 0.57 -16.34
CA HIS A 301 6.19 -0.51 -15.85
C HIS A 301 6.39 -0.48 -14.33
N ILE A 302 6.45 0.68 -13.71
CA ILE A 302 6.52 0.80 -12.25
C ILE A 302 5.23 0.30 -11.62
N GLU A 303 4.07 0.67 -12.16
CA GLU A 303 2.76 0.22 -11.66
C GLU A 303 2.57 -1.28 -11.84
N LEU A 304 2.95 -1.84 -12.99
CA LEU A 304 2.91 -3.30 -13.22
C LEU A 304 3.77 -4.10 -12.23
N GLY A 305 4.84 -3.51 -11.73
CA GLY A 305 5.70 -4.11 -10.70
C GLY A 305 5.14 -4.08 -9.29
N ARG A 306 3.97 -3.48 -9.06
CA ARG A 306 3.38 -3.21 -7.73
C ARG A 306 1.96 -3.75 -7.55
N LEU A 307 1.50 -4.60 -8.45
CA LEU A 307 0.11 -5.07 -8.46
C LEU A 307 -0.18 -6.10 -7.35
N SER A 308 -1.45 -6.21 -6.95
CA SER A 308 -1.97 -7.36 -6.21
C SER A 308 -2.02 -8.60 -7.09
N ALA A 309 -2.20 -9.77 -6.48
CA ALA A 309 -2.44 -10.98 -7.26
C ALA A 309 -3.66 -10.82 -8.19
N ALA A 310 -4.74 -10.18 -7.72
CA ALA A 310 -5.92 -9.90 -8.53
C ALA A 310 -5.66 -8.84 -9.61
N GLY A 311 -4.97 -7.75 -9.26
CA GLY A 311 -4.56 -6.71 -10.21
C GLY A 311 -3.59 -7.24 -11.26
N ALA A 312 -2.64 -8.10 -10.85
CA ALA A 312 -1.71 -8.77 -11.75
C ALA A 312 -2.42 -9.68 -12.77
N ALA A 313 -3.43 -10.45 -12.32
CA ALA A 313 -4.23 -11.29 -13.22
C ALA A 313 -5.01 -10.44 -14.24
N VAL A 314 -5.59 -9.32 -13.81
CA VAL A 314 -6.30 -8.37 -14.68
C VAL A 314 -5.36 -7.72 -15.69
N ALA A 315 -4.20 -7.24 -15.26
CA ALA A 315 -3.20 -6.63 -16.11
C ALA A 315 -2.64 -7.64 -17.12
N ALA A 316 -2.37 -8.87 -16.68
CA ALA A 316 -1.91 -9.96 -17.54
C ALA A 316 -2.92 -10.26 -18.64
N ALA A 317 -4.20 -10.40 -18.30
CA ALA A 317 -5.26 -10.65 -19.28
C ALA A 317 -5.36 -9.54 -20.34
N ALA A 318 -5.26 -8.26 -19.93
CA ALA A 318 -5.28 -7.12 -20.84
C ALA A 318 -4.07 -7.09 -21.77
N LEU A 319 -2.88 -7.38 -21.25
CA LEU A 319 -1.64 -7.42 -22.03
C LEU A 319 -1.59 -8.61 -22.98
N VAL A 320 -2.05 -9.80 -22.53
CA VAL A 320 -2.22 -10.98 -23.39
C VAL A 320 -3.14 -10.66 -24.57
N ALA A 321 -4.30 -10.07 -24.29
CA ALA A 321 -5.22 -9.64 -25.35
C ALA A 321 -4.56 -8.66 -26.34
N ALA A 322 -3.74 -7.72 -25.87
CA ALA A 322 -3.03 -6.78 -26.71
C ALA A 322 -1.94 -7.44 -27.56
N VAL A 323 -1.23 -8.48 -27.06
CA VAL A 323 -0.25 -9.26 -27.83
C VAL A 323 -0.93 -10.04 -28.94
N THR A 324 -2.09 -10.64 -28.68
CA THR A 324 -2.82 -11.50 -29.61
C THR A 324 -3.64 -10.73 -30.63
N ASP A 325 -3.95 -9.46 -30.38
CA ASP A 325 -4.72 -8.62 -31.32
C ASP A 325 -3.94 -8.33 -32.60
N ALA A 326 -4.20 -9.12 -33.64
CA ALA A 326 -3.55 -8.97 -34.95
C ALA A 326 -3.85 -7.63 -35.65
N SER A 327 -4.91 -6.91 -35.25
CA SER A 327 -5.25 -5.58 -35.79
C SER A 327 -4.37 -4.46 -35.19
N SER A 328 -3.74 -4.70 -34.05
CA SER A 328 -2.84 -3.74 -33.42
C SER A 328 -1.48 -3.70 -34.09
N PRO A 329 -0.83 -2.52 -34.16
CA PRO A 329 0.53 -2.36 -34.70
C PRO A 329 1.53 -3.30 -34.01
N VAL A 330 2.49 -3.84 -34.78
CA VAL A 330 3.52 -4.78 -34.29
C VAL A 330 4.27 -4.24 -33.06
N LEU A 331 4.60 -2.95 -33.04
CA LEU A 331 5.30 -2.32 -31.91
C LEU A 331 4.45 -2.27 -30.65
N VAL A 332 3.13 -2.09 -30.77
CA VAL A 332 2.20 -2.12 -29.63
C VAL A 332 2.12 -3.53 -29.05
N ARG A 333 2.03 -4.53 -29.90
CA ARG A 333 2.02 -5.95 -29.52
C ARG A 333 3.36 -6.35 -28.84
N ALA A 334 4.46 -5.91 -29.40
CA ALA A 334 5.80 -6.13 -28.83
C ALA A 334 5.95 -5.49 -27.43
N GLU A 335 5.46 -4.26 -27.27
CA GLU A 335 5.48 -3.58 -25.96
C GLU A 335 4.59 -4.27 -24.93
N ALA A 336 3.43 -4.77 -25.36
CA ALA A 336 2.56 -5.55 -24.48
C ALA A 336 3.25 -6.85 -24.01
N ALA A 337 3.93 -7.56 -24.91
CA ALA A 337 4.72 -8.73 -24.56
C ALA A 337 5.84 -8.41 -23.56
N TYR A 338 6.60 -7.32 -23.79
CA TYR A 338 7.65 -6.87 -22.87
C TYR A 338 7.08 -6.49 -21.48
N SER A 339 5.92 -5.85 -21.45
CA SER A 339 5.26 -5.40 -20.24
C SER A 339 4.77 -6.56 -19.37
N LEU A 340 4.43 -7.71 -19.95
CA LEU A 340 4.12 -8.94 -19.21
C LEU A 340 5.26 -9.35 -18.27
N GLY A 341 6.50 -9.16 -18.70
CA GLY A 341 7.69 -9.41 -17.87
C GLY A 341 7.87 -8.47 -16.67
N LYS A 342 7.09 -7.38 -16.59
CA LYS A 342 7.13 -6.40 -15.49
C LYS A 342 6.09 -6.67 -14.40
N ILE A 343 5.10 -7.53 -14.65
CA ILE A 343 4.04 -7.82 -13.68
C ILE A 343 4.62 -8.52 -12.46
N ARG A 344 4.29 -7.99 -11.28
CA ARG A 344 4.62 -8.61 -10.00
C ARG A 344 3.43 -8.48 -9.04
N PRO A 345 2.98 -9.56 -8.38
CA PRO A 345 3.43 -10.96 -8.58
C PRO A 345 3.05 -11.48 -9.96
N THR A 346 3.86 -12.37 -10.52
CA THR A 346 3.63 -12.90 -11.87
C THR A 346 2.62 -14.05 -11.82
N PRO A 347 1.46 -13.95 -12.51
CA PRO A 347 0.56 -15.10 -12.65
C PRO A 347 1.24 -16.23 -13.44
N PRO A 348 1.09 -17.51 -13.03
CA PRO A 348 1.70 -18.65 -13.74
C PRO A 348 1.35 -18.68 -15.24
N SER A 349 0.11 -18.37 -15.58
CA SER A 349 -0.38 -18.31 -16.98
C SER A 349 0.39 -17.32 -17.86
N VAL A 350 1.08 -16.35 -17.29
CA VAL A 350 1.90 -15.39 -18.06
C VAL A 350 3.14 -16.07 -18.63
N VAL A 351 3.79 -16.93 -17.85
CA VAL A 351 4.97 -17.67 -18.31
C VAL A 351 4.56 -18.61 -19.45
N ASP A 352 3.51 -19.39 -19.25
CA ASP A 352 2.99 -20.30 -20.28
C ASP A 352 2.63 -19.56 -21.57
N PHE A 353 1.91 -18.44 -21.45
CA PHE A 353 1.55 -17.60 -22.60
C PHE A 353 2.78 -17.07 -23.34
N LEU A 354 3.77 -16.55 -22.62
CA LEU A 354 4.99 -16.03 -23.23
C LEU A 354 5.77 -17.13 -23.99
N LEU A 355 5.77 -18.33 -23.44
CA LEU A 355 6.38 -19.49 -24.08
C LEU A 355 5.67 -19.88 -25.37
N ASP A 356 4.33 -19.90 -25.34
CA ASP A 356 3.51 -20.21 -26.53
C ASP A 356 3.59 -19.13 -27.61
N THR A 357 3.88 -17.90 -27.21
CA THR A 357 4.03 -16.76 -28.14
C THR A 357 5.34 -16.82 -28.95
N ILE A 358 6.35 -17.58 -28.50
CA ILE A 358 7.60 -17.76 -29.25
C ILE A 358 7.33 -18.72 -30.41
N ASP A 359 7.02 -18.18 -31.56
CA ASP A 359 6.76 -18.91 -32.79
C ASP A 359 7.43 -18.24 -34.00
N VAL A 360 7.84 -19.06 -34.98
CA VAL A 360 8.48 -18.63 -36.23
C VAL A 360 7.58 -17.75 -37.11
N THR A 361 6.26 -17.83 -36.91
CA THR A 361 5.28 -17.05 -37.65
C THR A 361 5.05 -15.65 -37.03
N MET A 362 5.52 -15.45 -35.81
CA MET A 362 5.38 -14.16 -35.13
C MET A 362 6.38 -13.14 -35.64
N PRO A 363 5.99 -11.86 -35.76
CA PRO A 363 6.92 -10.80 -36.10
C PRO A 363 8.13 -10.72 -35.14
N PRO A 364 9.36 -10.56 -35.65
CA PRO A 364 10.57 -10.56 -34.84
C PRO A 364 10.57 -9.60 -33.64
N PRO A 365 10.02 -8.38 -33.70
CA PRO A 365 9.94 -7.50 -32.54
C PRO A 365 9.10 -8.08 -31.39
N ILE A 366 8.04 -8.85 -31.68
CA ILE A 366 7.20 -9.52 -30.66
C ILE A 366 7.99 -10.63 -30.01
N VAL A 367 8.65 -11.49 -30.79
CA VAL A 367 9.47 -12.59 -30.25
C VAL A 367 10.60 -12.05 -29.38
N THR A 368 11.30 -11.01 -29.82
CA THR A 368 12.37 -10.34 -29.03
C THR A 368 11.86 -9.80 -27.70
N SER A 369 10.70 -9.15 -27.73
CA SER A 369 10.07 -8.60 -26.51
C SER A 369 9.58 -9.69 -25.57
N THR A 370 9.07 -10.80 -26.11
CA THR A 370 8.66 -11.99 -25.36
C THR A 370 9.83 -12.65 -24.66
N LEU A 371 10.96 -12.82 -25.33
CA LEU A 371 12.19 -13.33 -24.73
C LEU A 371 12.71 -12.41 -23.63
N ALA A 372 12.72 -11.10 -23.87
CA ALA A 372 13.10 -10.12 -22.86
C ALA A 372 12.18 -10.14 -21.63
N ALA A 373 10.89 -10.43 -21.81
CA ALA A 373 9.93 -10.61 -20.72
C ALA A 373 10.24 -11.88 -19.92
N LEU A 374 10.43 -13.01 -20.56
CA LEU A 374 10.79 -14.29 -19.92
C LEU A 374 12.06 -14.15 -19.08
N LEU A 375 13.09 -13.47 -19.60
CA LEU A 375 14.31 -13.21 -18.86
C LEU A 375 14.12 -12.41 -17.58
N GLN A 376 13.15 -11.49 -17.57
CA GLN A 376 12.82 -10.71 -16.37
C GLN A 376 12.06 -11.52 -15.33
N LEU A 377 11.38 -12.60 -15.75
CA LEU A 377 10.63 -13.50 -14.88
C LEU A 377 11.52 -14.53 -14.20
N ASP A 378 12.74 -14.76 -14.73
CA ASP A 378 13.74 -15.69 -14.22
C ASP A 378 13.14 -17.07 -13.85
N PRO A 379 12.52 -17.78 -14.83
CA PRO A 379 11.90 -19.07 -14.57
C PRO A 379 12.95 -20.11 -14.14
N PRO A 380 12.57 -21.19 -13.42
CA PRO A 380 13.48 -22.24 -12.99
C PRO A 380 14.32 -22.82 -14.14
N VAL A 381 15.55 -23.25 -13.85
CA VAL A 381 16.52 -23.71 -14.87
C VAL A 381 16.00 -24.90 -15.69
N ASP A 382 15.26 -25.81 -15.05
CA ASP A 382 14.68 -26.98 -15.73
C ASP A 382 13.59 -26.60 -16.74
N ASP A 383 12.78 -25.59 -16.41
CA ASP A 383 11.79 -25.04 -17.34
C ASP A 383 12.47 -24.29 -18.51
N GLN A 384 13.59 -23.61 -18.24
CA GLN A 384 14.37 -22.95 -19.29
C GLN A 384 14.89 -23.96 -20.34
N LEU A 385 15.41 -25.12 -19.93
CA LEU A 385 15.93 -26.13 -20.85
C LEU A 385 14.83 -26.74 -21.74
N ALA A 386 13.64 -27.01 -21.15
CA ALA A 386 12.47 -27.49 -21.90
C ALA A 386 11.98 -26.46 -22.93
N ILE A 387 12.02 -25.17 -22.58
CA ILE A 387 11.73 -24.03 -23.44
C ILE A 387 12.66 -24.01 -24.65
N TRP A 388 13.96 -24.07 -24.41
CA TRP A 388 14.99 -23.98 -25.43
C TRP A 388 14.87 -25.13 -26.45
N THR A 389 14.60 -26.35 -25.97
CA THR A 389 14.47 -27.52 -26.83
C THR A 389 13.23 -27.49 -27.72
N ARG A 390 12.08 -26.98 -27.19
CA ARG A 390 10.84 -26.92 -27.94
C ARG A 390 10.79 -25.77 -28.96
N LYS A 391 11.56 -24.71 -28.78
CA LYS A 391 11.47 -23.47 -29.55
C LYS A 391 12.76 -23.14 -30.33
N ALA A 392 13.63 -24.13 -30.52
CA ALA A 392 14.94 -23.94 -31.19
C ALA A 392 14.85 -23.23 -32.54
N ALA A 393 13.86 -23.56 -33.37
CA ALA A 393 13.68 -22.95 -34.69
C ALA A 393 13.27 -21.46 -34.62
N ALA A 394 12.44 -21.10 -33.63
CA ALA A 394 12.06 -19.70 -33.39
C ALA A 394 13.25 -18.89 -32.88
N LEU A 395 14.06 -19.50 -32.03
CA LEU A 395 15.29 -18.88 -31.50
C LEU A 395 16.35 -18.65 -32.57
N ASP A 396 16.50 -19.56 -33.53
CA ASP A 396 17.35 -19.37 -34.70
C ASP A 396 16.90 -18.21 -35.58
N SER A 397 15.58 -18.01 -35.73
CA SER A 397 15.04 -16.84 -36.44
C SER A 397 15.34 -15.53 -35.71
N VAL A 398 15.22 -15.53 -34.36
CA VAL A 398 15.60 -14.39 -33.52
C VAL A 398 17.08 -14.09 -33.57
N CYS A 399 17.93 -15.13 -33.52
CA CYS A 399 19.38 -14.98 -33.64
C CYS A 399 19.76 -14.30 -34.95
N ARG A 400 19.18 -14.75 -36.06
CA ARG A 400 19.40 -14.14 -37.40
C ARG A 400 18.95 -12.68 -37.45
N GLU A 401 17.81 -12.33 -36.83
CA GLU A 401 17.32 -10.96 -36.78
C GLU A 401 18.18 -10.08 -35.86
N VAL A 402 18.66 -10.60 -34.74
CA VAL A 402 19.60 -9.88 -33.85
C VAL A 402 20.94 -9.64 -34.54
N ASP A 403 21.46 -10.61 -35.31
CA ASP A 403 22.67 -10.47 -36.07
C ASP A 403 22.48 -9.44 -37.20
N ARG A 404 21.30 -9.39 -37.86
CA ARG A 404 20.93 -8.39 -38.85
C ARG A 404 20.85 -6.97 -38.23
N LEU A 405 20.21 -6.82 -37.09
CA LEU A 405 20.07 -5.56 -36.37
C LEU A 405 21.39 -5.10 -35.72
N SER A 406 22.32 -6.02 -35.47
CA SER A 406 23.66 -5.72 -34.97
C SER A 406 24.55 -5.08 -36.00
N SER A 407 24.29 -5.38 -37.27
CA SER A 407 25.01 -4.79 -38.42
C SER A 407 24.44 -3.41 -38.84
N ASP A 408 23.25 -3.03 -38.33
CA ASP A 408 22.56 -1.80 -38.68
C ASP A 408 22.71 -0.77 -37.54
N GLN A 409 23.56 0.26 -37.74
CA GLN A 409 23.88 1.29 -36.74
C GLN A 409 22.71 2.20 -36.36
N GLU A 410 21.62 2.19 -37.11
CA GLU A 410 20.41 3.02 -36.84
C GLU A 410 19.31 2.31 -36.01
N ALA A 411 19.46 1.04 -35.68
CA ALA A 411 18.43 0.34 -34.92
C ALA A 411 18.41 0.77 -33.44
N THR A 412 17.40 1.50 -33.07
CA THR A 412 17.16 2.16 -31.78
C THR A 412 16.81 1.20 -30.62
N HIS A 413 17.45 0.07 -30.47
CA HIS A 413 17.28 -0.77 -29.27
C HIS A 413 18.20 -0.31 -28.15
N SER A 414 17.63 -0.22 -26.92
CA SER A 414 18.41 0.10 -25.72
C SER A 414 19.67 -0.76 -25.65
N PRO A 415 20.87 -0.15 -25.42
CA PRO A 415 22.14 -0.89 -25.27
C PRO A 415 22.08 -2.03 -24.23
N ARG A 416 21.20 -1.90 -23.24
CA ARG A 416 20.93 -2.94 -22.24
C ARG A 416 20.16 -4.14 -22.80
N ALA A 417 19.15 -3.91 -23.63
CA ALA A 417 18.37 -4.99 -24.25
C ALA A 417 19.25 -5.78 -25.22
N ARG A 418 20.11 -5.09 -25.97
CA ARG A 418 21.08 -5.71 -26.86
C ARG A 418 22.09 -6.59 -26.14
N LYS A 419 22.74 -6.08 -25.10
CA LYS A 419 23.70 -6.83 -24.27
C LYS A 419 23.07 -8.07 -23.62
N TYR A 420 21.80 -7.96 -23.28
CA TYR A 420 21.02 -9.06 -22.68
C TYR A 420 20.69 -10.16 -23.71
N LEU A 421 20.30 -9.77 -24.92
CA LEU A 421 20.05 -10.69 -26.03
C LEU A 421 21.35 -11.39 -26.49
N GLU A 422 22.45 -10.66 -26.57
CA GLU A 422 23.77 -11.21 -26.87
C GLU A 422 24.21 -12.28 -25.83
N ALA A 423 24.01 -12.01 -24.54
CA ALA A 423 24.29 -12.93 -23.46
C ALA A 423 23.40 -14.20 -23.52
N LEU A 424 22.14 -14.05 -23.93
CA LEU A 424 21.20 -15.14 -24.11
C LEU A 424 21.59 -16.06 -25.26
N ILE A 425 21.90 -15.46 -26.41
CA ILE A 425 22.34 -16.18 -27.62
C ILE A 425 23.64 -16.95 -27.34
N ALA A 426 24.60 -16.31 -26.63
CA ALA A 426 25.84 -16.98 -26.23
C ALA A 426 25.59 -18.17 -25.34
N ARG A 427 24.67 -18.06 -24.38
CA ARG A 427 24.30 -19.14 -23.46
C ARG A 427 23.59 -20.29 -24.20
N TRP A 428 22.68 -19.97 -25.12
CA TRP A 428 22.02 -20.97 -25.95
C TRP A 428 22.99 -21.71 -26.87
N ARG A 429 23.90 -21.02 -27.56
CA ARG A 429 24.93 -21.65 -28.39
C ARG A 429 25.83 -22.60 -27.59
N ALA A 430 26.13 -22.27 -26.34
CA ALA A 430 26.92 -23.11 -25.44
C ALA A 430 26.17 -24.35 -24.94
N THR A 431 24.84 -24.36 -24.93
CA THR A 431 24.02 -25.51 -24.53
C THR A 431 23.59 -26.39 -25.72
N SER A 432 23.72 -25.90 -26.95
CA SER A 432 23.36 -26.60 -28.21
C SER A 432 24.58 -27.26 -28.90
N SER A 433 25.79 -27.03 -28.37
CA SER A 433 27.05 -27.71 -28.71
C SER A 433 27.38 -28.81 -27.68
#